data_410aa092da58793f8e57e2390497fe60
#
_entry.id   410aa092da58793f8e57e2390497fe60
#
_cell.length_a   1.000
_cell.length_b   1.000
_cell.length_c   1.000
_cell.angle_alpha   90.00
_cell.angle_beta   90.00
_cell.angle_gamma   90.00
#
_symmetry.space_group_name_H-M   'P 1'
#
loop_
_entity.id
_entity.type
_entity.pdbx_description
1 polymer ?
#
loop_
_entity_poly.entity_id
_entity_poly.type
_entity_poly.pdbx_seq_one_letter_code
_entity_poly.pdbx_strand_id
1 'polypeptide(L)'
;IFGATGSIGSNLSKMMAESNHDVQLIGRDEESLKSISADTGCKYTVVDVLNSSKIESLKNEFANEEIRGIAYCVGSIDLKPLRMVKKDDFQKCFDLNFYPIVETIKNFQESLKKNKGSVVIFSTVAVRRGFTNHSIIASVKGAIEGLTVSLAAEFAPNIRVNCIAPSLTKSKIADPILKNKLIAEGVAKAHPMKRVGEGKDAAAMAQFLLSEDSSWITGQ
;
A
#
# COMPACT_ATOMS: atom_id res chain seq x y z
N ILE A 1 -2.67 2.89 8.88
CA ILE A 1 -1.77 2.82 7.71
C ILE A 1 -0.84 1.64 7.90
N PHE A 2 -1.00 0.57 7.10
CA PHE A 2 -0.11 -0.58 7.04
C PHE A 2 1.14 -0.26 6.21
N GLY A 3 2.33 -0.63 6.68
CA GLY A 3 3.59 -0.27 6.05
C GLY A 3 3.95 1.20 6.26
N ALA A 4 3.57 1.76 7.41
CA ALA A 4 3.81 3.16 7.77
C ALA A 4 5.28 3.59 7.74
N THR A 5 6.23 2.64 7.84
CA THR A 5 7.67 2.90 7.79
C THR A 5 8.26 2.95 6.38
N GLY A 6 7.47 2.58 5.36
CA GLY A 6 7.86 2.65 3.95
C GLY A 6 7.81 4.10 3.40
N SER A 7 8.43 4.32 2.23
CA SER A 7 8.49 5.67 1.63
C SER A 7 7.11 6.31 1.41
N ILE A 8 6.11 5.53 0.93
CA ILE A 8 4.75 6.03 0.73
C ILE A 8 4.05 6.16 2.08
N GLY A 9 4.08 5.10 2.90
CA GLY A 9 3.37 5.07 4.18
C GLY A 9 3.81 6.17 5.14
N SER A 10 5.12 6.45 5.25
CA SER A 10 5.62 7.50 6.14
C SER A 10 5.22 8.92 5.68
N ASN A 11 5.24 9.17 4.37
CA ASN A 11 4.75 10.45 3.84
C ASN A 11 3.24 10.58 4.04
N LEU A 12 2.46 9.53 3.79
CA LEU A 12 1.02 9.53 4.02
C LEU A 12 0.69 9.77 5.50
N SER A 13 1.42 9.12 6.41
CA SER A 13 1.22 9.30 7.86
C SER A 13 1.44 10.75 8.29
N LYS A 14 2.50 11.39 7.79
CA LYS A 14 2.77 12.81 8.05
C LYS A 14 1.67 13.72 7.49
N MET A 15 1.29 13.54 6.24
CA MET A 15 0.23 14.33 5.59
C MET A 15 -1.12 14.19 6.29
N MET A 16 -1.49 12.97 6.71
CA MET A 16 -2.75 12.74 7.43
C MET A 16 -2.71 13.38 8.83
N ALA A 17 -1.60 13.27 9.55
CA ALA A 17 -1.42 13.92 10.86
C ALA A 17 -1.47 15.44 10.76
N GLU A 18 -0.79 16.04 9.75
CA GLU A 18 -0.84 17.48 9.47
C GLU A 18 -2.25 17.97 9.14
N SER A 19 -3.09 17.09 8.59
CA SER A 19 -4.52 17.35 8.32
C SER A 19 -5.43 17.03 9.51
N ASN A 20 -4.88 16.83 10.71
CA ASN A 20 -5.60 16.52 11.96
C ASN A 20 -6.43 15.23 11.92
N HIS A 21 -6.00 14.24 11.15
CA HIS A 21 -6.58 12.90 11.23
C HIS A 21 -5.93 12.08 12.35
N ASP A 22 -6.73 11.29 13.05
CA ASP A 22 -6.22 10.28 13.97
C ASP A 22 -5.69 9.09 13.18
N VAL A 23 -4.39 8.81 13.29
CA VAL A 23 -3.69 7.83 12.46
C VAL A 23 -3.05 6.76 13.33
N GLN A 24 -3.36 5.50 13.01
CA GLN A 24 -2.67 4.35 13.56
C GLN A 24 -1.59 3.87 12.59
N LEU A 25 -0.34 3.89 13.04
CA LEU A 25 0.81 3.42 12.27
C LEU A 25 0.98 1.92 12.48
N ILE A 26 1.02 1.13 11.40
CA ILE A 26 1.22 -0.32 11.48
C ILE A 26 2.43 -0.71 10.63
N GLY A 27 3.35 -1.46 11.23
CA GLY A 27 4.57 -1.94 10.59
C GLY A 27 5.31 -2.93 11.46
N ARG A 28 6.37 -3.52 10.93
CA ARG A 28 7.16 -4.55 11.65
C ARG A 28 8.42 -4.01 12.33
N ASP A 29 8.89 -2.84 11.91
CA ASP A 29 10.10 -2.20 12.41
C ASP A 29 9.72 -1.17 13.49
N GLU A 30 9.86 -1.58 14.75
CA GLU A 30 9.45 -0.78 15.89
C GLU A 30 10.23 0.53 16.01
N GLU A 31 11.54 0.53 15.76
CA GLU A 31 12.37 1.73 15.86
C GLU A 31 11.93 2.79 14.83
N SER A 32 11.69 2.36 13.60
CA SER A 32 11.16 3.26 12.57
C SER A 32 9.75 3.76 12.91
N LEU A 33 8.89 2.93 13.50
CA LEU A 33 7.55 3.33 13.96
C LEU A 33 7.64 4.37 15.08
N LYS A 34 8.51 4.16 16.08
CA LYS A 34 8.76 5.11 17.17
C LYS A 34 9.21 6.47 16.64
N SER A 35 10.12 6.47 15.66
CA SER A 35 10.59 7.71 15.03
C SER A 35 9.46 8.49 14.38
N ILE A 36 8.61 7.81 13.57
CA ILE A 36 7.48 8.47 12.90
C ILE A 36 6.43 8.92 13.92
N SER A 37 6.17 8.11 14.94
CA SER A 37 5.26 8.44 16.04
C SER A 37 5.72 9.71 16.78
N ALA A 38 7.01 9.82 17.07
CA ALA A 38 7.58 11.02 17.71
C ALA A 38 7.43 12.27 16.82
N ASP A 39 7.61 12.13 15.50
CA ASP A 39 7.48 13.22 14.53
C ASP A 39 6.03 13.68 14.32
N THR A 40 5.07 12.76 14.43
CA THR A 40 3.68 12.98 14.01
C THR A 40 2.67 13.00 15.15
N GLY A 41 3.04 12.50 16.33
CA GLY A 41 2.11 12.26 17.45
C GLY A 41 1.19 11.05 17.25
N CYS A 42 1.31 10.33 16.14
CA CYS A 42 0.46 9.17 15.82
C CYS A 42 0.79 7.96 16.69
N LYS A 43 -0.22 7.21 17.09
CA LYS A 43 -0.04 5.92 17.77
C LYS A 43 0.51 4.87 16.82
N TYR A 44 1.16 3.83 17.33
CA TYR A 44 1.65 2.73 16.52
C TYR A 44 1.40 1.36 17.14
N THR A 45 1.29 0.34 16.28
CA THR A 45 1.24 -1.07 16.66
C THR A 45 2.25 -1.86 15.79
N VAL A 46 3.05 -2.70 16.45
CA VAL A 46 4.06 -3.52 15.77
C VAL A 46 3.43 -4.80 15.26
N VAL A 47 3.33 -4.94 13.94
CA VAL A 47 2.75 -6.12 13.28
C VAL A 47 3.59 -6.51 12.06
N ASP A 48 3.98 -7.78 12.00
CA ASP A 48 4.39 -8.41 10.76
C ASP A 48 3.15 -8.95 10.04
N VAL A 49 2.87 -8.45 8.87
CA VAL A 49 1.70 -8.84 8.06
C VAL A 49 1.75 -10.29 7.55
N LEU A 50 2.90 -10.95 7.64
CA LEU A 50 3.01 -12.38 7.38
C LEU A 50 2.45 -13.25 8.53
N ASN A 51 2.12 -12.64 9.66
CA ASN A 51 1.51 -13.31 10.79
C ASN A 51 0.00 -13.03 10.82
N SER A 52 -0.80 -13.92 10.20
CA SER A 52 -2.26 -13.79 10.11
C SER A 52 -2.93 -13.64 11.48
N SER A 53 -2.44 -14.35 12.53
CA SER A 53 -3.02 -14.22 13.87
C SER A 53 -2.80 -12.84 14.48
N LYS A 54 -1.70 -12.15 14.12
CA LYS A 54 -1.47 -10.77 14.50
C LYS A 54 -2.39 -9.79 13.76
N ILE A 55 -2.64 -10.03 12.47
CA ILE A 55 -3.63 -9.23 11.72
C ILE A 55 -5.02 -9.43 12.33
N GLU A 56 -5.40 -10.67 12.64
CA GLU A 56 -6.68 -10.98 13.26
C GLU A 56 -6.84 -10.30 14.63
N SER A 57 -5.78 -10.28 15.45
CA SER A 57 -5.81 -9.64 16.76
C SER A 57 -6.08 -8.13 16.71
N LEU A 58 -5.73 -7.45 15.62
CA LEU A 58 -6.01 -6.02 15.44
C LEU A 58 -7.51 -5.70 15.46
N LYS A 59 -8.36 -6.65 15.04
CA LYS A 59 -9.82 -6.49 15.14
C LYS A 59 -10.26 -6.26 16.56
N ASN A 60 -9.69 -6.99 17.52
CA ASN A 60 -10.02 -6.85 18.94
C ASN A 60 -9.36 -5.61 19.54
N GLU A 61 -8.11 -5.32 19.16
CA GLU A 61 -7.37 -4.13 19.61
C GLU A 61 -8.11 -2.85 19.22
N PHE A 62 -8.69 -2.80 18.03
CA PHE A 62 -9.42 -1.63 17.52
C PHE A 62 -10.95 -1.79 17.53
N ALA A 63 -11.49 -2.70 18.36
CA ALA A 63 -12.93 -2.99 18.39
C ALA A 63 -13.80 -1.77 18.75
N ASN A 64 -13.27 -0.83 19.53
CA ASN A 64 -13.95 0.39 19.95
C ASN A 64 -13.58 1.62 19.10
N GLU A 65 -12.74 1.46 18.10
CA GLU A 65 -12.29 2.56 17.24
C GLU A 65 -13.16 2.70 15.98
N GLU A 66 -13.42 3.92 15.58
CA GLU A 66 -14.10 4.22 14.31
C GLU A 66 -13.12 4.19 13.16
N ILE A 67 -12.97 3.04 12.50
CA ILE A 67 -12.09 2.93 11.34
C ILE A 67 -12.79 3.51 10.11
N ARG A 68 -12.29 4.65 9.64
CA ARG A 68 -12.79 5.37 8.46
C ARG A 68 -11.92 5.17 7.21
N GLY A 69 -10.68 4.75 7.39
CA GLY A 69 -9.78 4.57 6.26
C GLY A 69 -8.71 3.52 6.49
N ILE A 70 -8.36 2.79 5.45
CA ILE A 70 -7.23 1.88 5.42
C ILE A 70 -6.36 2.19 4.21
N ALA A 71 -5.07 2.48 4.46
CA ALA A 71 -4.04 2.48 3.42
C ALA A 71 -3.12 1.27 3.62
N TYR A 72 -3.03 0.41 2.61
CA TYR A 72 -2.15 -0.74 2.65
C TYR A 72 -0.90 -0.50 1.79
N CYS A 73 0.18 0.01 2.41
CA CYS A 73 1.43 0.43 1.76
C CYS A 73 2.54 -0.64 1.84
N VAL A 74 2.24 -1.84 2.33
CA VAL A 74 3.22 -2.94 2.37
C VAL A 74 3.40 -3.53 0.97
N GLY A 75 4.63 -3.86 0.63
CA GLY A 75 4.91 -4.53 -0.63
C GLY A 75 6.39 -4.86 -0.82
N SER A 76 6.68 -5.61 -1.87
CA SER A 76 8.02 -5.95 -2.34
C SER A 76 8.19 -5.63 -3.83
N ILE A 77 9.44 -5.71 -4.31
CA ILE A 77 9.79 -5.69 -5.72
C ILE A 77 10.60 -6.96 -6.01
N ASP A 78 9.93 -7.99 -6.53
CA ASP A 78 10.54 -9.27 -6.83
C ASP A 78 10.79 -9.37 -8.35
N LEU A 79 12.05 -9.16 -8.74
CA LEU A 79 12.49 -9.17 -10.13
C LEU A 79 13.33 -10.41 -10.43
N LYS A 80 12.85 -11.24 -11.37
CA LYS A 80 13.50 -12.50 -11.72
C LYS A 80 13.23 -12.89 -13.16
N PRO A 81 14.24 -13.30 -13.96
CA PRO A 81 14.01 -13.86 -15.28
C PRO A 81 13.09 -15.08 -15.20
N LEU A 82 12.11 -15.20 -16.09
CA LEU A 82 11.09 -16.26 -16.05
C LEU A 82 11.69 -17.68 -15.94
N ARG A 83 12.81 -17.94 -16.63
CA ARG A 83 13.52 -19.23 -16.57
C ARG A 83 14.02 -19.63 -15.19
N MET A 84 14.12 -18.66 -14.26
CA MET A 84 14.61 -18.87 -12.89
C MET A 84 13.47 -18.82 -11.86
N VAL A 85 12.25 -18.48 -12.30
CA VAL A 85 11.08 -18.36 -11.43
C VAL A 85 10.60 -19.74 -10.99
N LYS A 86 10.32 -19.89 -9.71
CA LYS A 86 9.74 -21.10 -9.09
C LYS A 86 8.34 -20.78 -8.57
N LYS A 87 7.54 -21.81 -8.35
CA LYS A 87 6.21 -21.69 -7.72
C LYS A 87 6.27 -20.94 -6.38
N ASP A 88 7.27 -21.24 -5.57
CA ASP A 88 7.47 -20.62 -4.26
C ASP A 88 7.74 -19.11 -4.34
N ASP A 89 8.33 -18.62 -5.43
CA ASP A 89 8.54 -17.18 -5.63
C ASP A 89 7.19 -16.46 -5.75
N PHE A 90 6.25 -17.04 -6.50
CA PHE A 90 4.88 -16.52 -6.58
C PHE A 90 4.18 -16.61 -5.23
N GLN A 91 4.27 -17.75 -4.54
CA GLN A 91 3.62 -17.96 -3.25
C GLN A 91 4.08 -16.89 -2.24
N LYS A 92 5.38 -16.71 -2.07
CA LYS A 92 5.94 -15.67 -1.17
C LYS A 92 5.49 -14.26 -1.53
N CYS A 93 5.40 -13.97 -2.83
CA CYS A 93 4.95 -12.66 -3.28
C CYS A 93 3.46 -12.45 -2.99
N PHE A 94 2.60 -13.47 -3.16
CA PHE A 94 1.20 -13.43 -2.75
C PHE A 94 1.04 -13.32 -1.24
N ASP A 95 1.81 -14.08 -0.47
CA ASP A 95 1.77 -14.07 1.00
C ASP A 95 2.05 -12.68 1.58
N LEU A 96 2.96 -11.91 0.97
CA LEU A 96 3.28 -10.57 1.44
C LEU A 96 2.37 -9.48 0.86
N ASN A 97 2.08 -9.57 -0.45
CA ASN A 97 1.46 -8.45 -1.17
C ASN A 97 -0.05 -8.56 -1.32
N PHE A 98 -0.65 -9.76 -1.18
CA PHE A 98 -2.06 -9.98 -1.51
C PHE A 98 -2.89 -10.47 -0.31
N TYR A 99 -2.58 -11.62 0.26
CA TYR A 99 -3.42 -12.22 1.31
C TYR A 99 -3.60 -11.32 2.53
N PRO A 100 -2.57 -10.62 3.04
CA PRO A 100 -2.76 -9.73 4.19
C PRO A 100 -3.68 -8.53 3.90
N ILE A 101 -3.80 -8.11 2.63
CA ILE A 101 -4.79 -7.09 2.23
C ILE A 101 -6.20 -7.63 2.46
N VAL A 102 -6.48 -8.85 1.97
CA VAL A 102 -7.79 -9.50 2.10
C VAL A 102 -8.14 -9.68 3.57
N GLU A 103 -7.21 -10.19 4.38
CA GLU A 103 -7.40 -10.38 5.84
C GLU A 103 -7.67 -9.05 6.55
N THR A 104 -6.90 -8.02 6.24
CA THR A 104 -7.06 -6.69 6.82
C THR A 104 -8.44 -6.11 6.50
N ILE A 105 -8.84 -6.12 5.22
CA ILE A 105 -10.15 -5.58 4.80
C ILE A 105 -11.27 -6.36 5.46
N LYS A 106 -11.21 -7.70 5.48
CA LYS A 106 -12.19 -8.57 6.13
C LYS A 106 -12.35 -8.25 7.62
N ASN A 107 -11.24 -8.03 8.32
CA ASN A 107 -11.26 -7.73 9.76
C ASN A 107 -11.96 -6.40 10.08
N PHE A 108 -11.80 -5.40 9.24
CA PHE A 108 -12.32 -4.05 9.47
C PHE A 108 -13.55 -3.69 8.64
N GLN A 109 -14.09 -4.63 7.85
CA GLN A 109 -15.22 -4.41 6.95
C GLN A 109 -16.43 -3.78 7.64
N GLU A 110 -16.82 -4.29 8.82
CA GLU A 110 -18.00 -3.79 9.54
C GLU A 110 -17.78 -2.34 10.03
N SER A 111 -16.60 -2.03 10.57
CA SER A 111 -16.27 -0.66 10.99
C SER A 111 -16.22 0.29 9.79
N LEU A 112 -15.55 -0.11 8.71
CA LEU A 112 -15.52 0.68 7.46
C LEU A 112 -16.93 0.92 6.91
N LYS A 113 -17.79 -0.10 6.88
CA LYS A 113 -19.17 0.02 6.41
C LYS A 113 -19.99 1.00 7.25
N LYS A 114 -19.89 0.88 8.58
CA LYS A 114 -20.57 1.78 9.52
C LYS A 114 -20.18 3.24 9.32
N ASN A 115 -18.90 3.49 9.01
CA ASN A 115 -18.31 4.82 8.92
C ASN A 115 -18.17 5.33 7.48
N LYS A 116 -18.78 4.67 6.47
CA LYS A 116 -18.64 4.99 5.04
C LYS A 116 -17.17 5.14 4.61
N GLY A 117 -16.37 4.16 5.01
CA GLY A 117 -14.92 4.23 4.93
C GLY A 117 -14.34 4.12 3.51
N SER A 118 -13.02 4.29 3.43
CA SER A 118 -12.26 4.19 2.19
C SER A 118 -11.05 3.28 2.37
N VAL A 119 -10.77 2.45 1.36
CA VAL A 119 -9.61 1.58 1.30
C VAL A 119 -8.75 1.97 0.11
N VAL A 120 -7.45 2.18 0.35
CA VAL A 120 -6.46 2.47 -0.68
C VAL A 120 -5.37 1.41 -0.65
N ILE A 121 -5.17 0.75 -1.79
CA ILE A 121 -4.19 -0.30 -2.00
C ILE A 121 -3.19 0.13 -3.08
N PHE A 122 -2.04 -0.53 -3.17
CA PHE A 122 -0.99 -0.15 -4.12
C PHE A 122 -0.65 -1.29 -5.08
N SER A 123 -0.83 -1.02 -6.39
CA SER A 123 -0.35 -1.83 -7.51
C SER A 123 0.96 -1.27 -8.07
N THR A 124 1.17 -1.39 -9.35
CA THR A 124 2.32 -0.87 -10.10
C THR A 124 1.94 -0.70 -11.58
N VAL A 125 2.51 0.30 -12.24
CA VAL A 125 2.37 0.45 -13.71
C VAL A 125 2.86 -0.78 -14.48
N ALA A 126 3.68 -1.64 -13.87
CA ALA A 126 4.19 -2.87 -14.48
C ALA A 126 3.08 -3.87 -14.85
N VAL A 127 1.90 -3.78 -14.24
CA VAL A 127 0.73 -4.61 -14.60
C VAL A 127 0.29 -4.33 -16.04
N ARG A 128 0.19 -3.06 -16.41
CA ARG A 128 -0.36 -2.65 -17.72
C ARG A 128 0.71 -2.40 -18.76
N ARG A 129 1.88 -1.91 -18.36
CA ARG A 129 2.93 -1.55 -19.30
C ARG A 129 3.86 -2.72 -19.65
N GLY A 130 4.05 -3.66 -18.74
CA GLY A 130 4.98 -4.77 -18.87
C GLY A 130 6.46 -4.33 -18.82
N PHE A 131 7.26 -5.07 -18.07
CA PHE A 131 8.71 -4.88 -18.01
C PHE A 131 9.40 -6.25 -17.89
N THR A 132 10.65 -6.33 -18.35
CA THR A 132 11.46 -7.53 -18.21
C THR A 132 11.61 -7.90 -16.73
N ASN A 133 11.59 -9.20 -16.44
CA ASN A 133 11.76 -9.77 -15.10
C ASN A 133 10.65 -9.46 -14.08
N HIS A 134 9.53 -8.88 -14.50
CA HIS A 134 8.43 -8.47 -13.61
C HIS A 134 7.30 -9.51 -13.51
N SER A 135 7.45 -10.73 -14.07
CA SER A 135 6.37 -11.71 -14.14
C SER A 135 5.73 -12.03 -12.77
N ILE A 136 6.52 -12.11 -11.70
CA ILE A 136 6.02 -12.40 -10.35
C ILE A 136 5.21 -11.20 -9.84
N ILE A 137 5.87 -10.06 -9.67
CA ILE A 137 5.25 -8.90 -9.03
C ILE A 137 4.10 -8.32 -9.85
N ALA A 138 4.21 -8.30 -11.20
CA ALA A 138 3.14 -7.81 -12.05
C ALA A 138 1.88 -8.70 -11.96
N SER A 139 2.03 -10.02 -11.88
CA SER A 139 0.90 -10.94 -11.70
C SER A 139 0.19 -10.71 -10.36
N VAL A 140 0.95 -10.62 -9.26
CA VAL A 140 0.38 -10.40 -7.93
C VAL A 140 -0.28 -9.04 -7.82
N LYS A 141 0.35 -8.00 -8.36
CA LYS A 141 -0.23 -6.64 -8.38
C LYS A 141 -1.44 -6.54 -9.33
N GLY A 142 -1.46 -7.32 -10.40
CA GLY A 142 -2.66 -7.48 -11.25
C GLY A 142 -3.83 -8.12 -10.51
N ALA A 143 -3.55 -9.10 -9.65
CA ALA A 143 -4.58 -9.68 -8.77
C ALA A 143 -5.15 -8.61 -7.79
N ILE A 144 -4.31 -7.68 -7.29
CA ILE A 144 -4.76 -6.55 -6.45
C ILE A 144 -5.69 -5.62 -7.24
N GLU A 145 -5.40 -5.31 -8.52
CA GLU A 145 -6.28 -4.50 -9.36
C GLU A 145 -7.66 -5.18 -9.54
N GLY A 146 -7.67 -6.49 -9.82
CA GLY A 146 -8.91 -7.27 -9.90
C GLY A 146 -9.70 -7.30 -8.58
N LEU A 147 -8.99 -7.48 -7.45
CA LEU A 147 -9.58 -7.42 -6.12
C LEU A 147 -10.22 -6.05 -5.85
N THR A 148 -9.54 -4.97 -6.23
CA THR A 148 -10.04 -3.59 -6.06
C THR A 148 -11.39 -3.39 -6.74
N VAL A 149 -11.49 -3.78 -8.02
CA VAL A 149 -12.74 -3.63 -8.80
C VAL A 149 -13.86 -4.48 -8.21
N SER A 150 -13.56 -5.72 -7.81
CA SER A 150 -14.53 -6.61 -7.21
C SER A 150 -15.06 -6.09 -5.88
N LEU A 151 -14.16 -5.68 -4.97
CA LEU A 151 -14.57 -5.16 -3.67
C LEU A 151 -15.28 -3.80 -3.78
N ALA A 152 -14.90 -2.96 -4.74
CA ALA A 152 -15.61 -1.72 -5.00
C ALA A 152 -17.09 -1.97 -5.38
N ALA A 153 -17.34 -2.96 -6.22
CA ALA A 153 -18.71 -3.35 -6.58
C ALA A 153 -19.48 -3.98 -5.41
N GLU A 154 -18.81 -4.84 -4.63
CA GLU A 154 -19.43 -5.54 -3.51
C GLU A 154 -19.80 -4.60 -2.35
N PHE A 155 -18.95 -3.61 -2.08
CA PHE A 155 -19.07 -2.77 -0.88
C PHE A 155 -19.77 -1.44 -1.10
N ALA A 156 -19.96 -1.03 -2.37
CA ALA A 156 -20.69 0.20 -2.68
C ALA A 156 -22.15 0.11 -2.17
N PRO A 157 -22.72 1.22 -1.70
CA PRO A 157 -22.17 2.56 -1.59
C PRO A 157 -21.47 2.84 -0.25
N ASN A 158 -21.23 1.83 0.58
CA ASN A 158 -20.83 2.02 1.98
C ASN A 158 -19.31 2.12 2.16
N ILE A 159 -18.52 1.44 1.31
CA ILE A 159 -17.06 1.50 1.37
C ILE A 159 -16.53 1.75 -0.04
N ARG A 160 -15.62 2.70 -0.19
CA ARG A 160 -14.89 2.92 -1.42
C ARG A 160 -13.58 2.12 -1.40
N VAL A 161 -13.24 1.49 -2.50
CA VAL A 161 -11.99 0.73 -2.64
C VAL A 161 -11.29 1.18 -3.91
N ASN A 162 -10.07 1.71 -3.78
CA ASN A 162 -9.29 2.21 -4.89
C ASN A 162 -7.84 1.71 -4.84
N CYS A 163 -7.20 1.64 -6.00
CA CYS A 163 -5.85 1.18 -6.17
C CYS A 163 -4.99 2.25 -6.87
N ILE A 164 -3.83 2.54 -6.30
CA ILE A 164 -2.84 3.41 -6.92
C ILE A 164 -1.77 2.53 -7.56
N ALA A 165 -1.43 2.78 -8.82
CA ALA A 165 -0.39 2.08 -9.57
C ALA A 165 0.82 3.00 -9.82
N PRO A 166 1.75 3.17 -8.87
CA PRO A 166 2.91 4.01 -9.03
C PRO A 166 3.87 3.46 -10.09
N SER A 167 4.62 4.33 -10.72
CA SER A 167 5.86 3.98 -11.38
C SER A 167 7.00 3.91 -10.37
N LEU A 168 8.23 3.72 -10.84
CA LEU A 168 9.40 3.60 -9.97
C LEU A 168 9.49 4.81 -9.03
N THR A 169 9.42 4.52 -7.74
CA THR A 169 9.39 5.51 -6.67
C THR A 169 10.56 5.27 -5.72
N LYS A 170 11.24 6.34 -5.30
CA LYS A 170 12.36 6.27 -4.35
C LYS A 170 11.92 5.62 -3.05
N SER A 171 12.56 4.51 -2.69
CA SER A 171 12.26 3.73 -1.50
C SER A 171 13.37 2.72 -1.23
N LYS A 172 13.48 2.22 -0.01
CA LYS A 172 14.45 1.15 0.34
C LYS A 172 14.32 -0.08 -0.57
N ILE A 173 13.10 -0.44 -0.99
CA ILE A 173 12.86 -1.59 -1.88
C ILE A 173 13.24 -1.29 -3.33
N ALA A 174 13.30 -0.04 -3.75
CA ALA A 174 13.75 0.38 -5.08
C ALA A 174 15.26 0.67 -5.15
N ASP A 175 15.95 0.75 -4.03
CA ASP A 175 17.39 1.04 -3.96
C ASP A 175 18.24 0.13 -4.85
N PRO A 176 18.01 -1.21 -4.94
CA PRO A 176 18.80 -2.07 -5.82
C PRO A 176 18.76 -1.63 -7.30
N ILE A 177 17.65 -1.02 -7.73
CA ILE A 177 17.48 -0.49 -9.08
C ILE A 177 18.09 0.91 -9.18
N LEU A 178 17.84 1.77 -8.18
CA LEU A 178 18.21 3.19 -8.20
C LEU A 178 19.69 3.44 -7.88
N LYS A 179 20.40 2.53 -7.22
CA LYS A 179 21.84 2.62 -6.98
C LYS A 179 22.67 2.67 -8.27
N ASN A 180 22.17 2.07 -9.35
CA ASN A 180 22.78 2.21 -10.66
C ASN A 180 22.33 3.53 -11.30
N LYS A 181 23.21 4.54 -11.32
CA LYS A 181 22.93 5.88 -11.83
C LYS A 181 22.44 5.88 -13.29
N LEU A 182 23.04 5.04 -14.17
CA LEU A 182 22.63 4.94 -15.57
C LEU A 182 21.19 4.42 -15.70
N ILE A 183 20.83 3.42 -14.89
CA ILE A 183 19.45 2.88 -14.87
C ILE A 183 18.50 3.96 -14.34
N ALA A 184 18.84 4.60 -13.22
CA ALA A 184 18.02 5.64 -12.61
C ALA A 184 17.77 6.83 -13.56
N GLU A 185 18.81 7.29 -14.26
CA GLU A 185 18.71 8.34 -15.27
C GLU A 185 17.88 7.89 -16.49
N GLY A 186 18.08 6.67 -16.97
CA GLY A 186 17.31 6.10 -18.06
C GLY A 186 15.82 6.03 -17.73
N VAL A 187 15.48 5.57 -16.52
CA VAL A 187 14.10 5.54 -16.03
C VAL A 187 13.54 6.96 -15.90
N ALA A 188 14.28 7.89 -15.31
CA ALA A 188 13.86 9.28 -15.18
C ALA A 188 13.60 9.94 -16.55
N LYS A 189 14.48 9.73 -17.54
CA LYS A 189 14.30 10.22 -18.91
C LYS A 189 13.07 9.65 -19.61
N ALA A 190 12.73 8.38 -19.34
CA ALA A 190 11.55 7.72 -19.89
C ALA A 190 10.22 8.22 -19.30
N HIS A 191 10.24 8.83 -18.10
CA HIS A 191 9.06 9.43 -17.52
C HIS A 191 8.75 10.79 -18.17
N PRO A 192 7.47 11.08 -18.44
CA PRO A 192 7.07 12.42 -18.95
C PRO A 192 7.58 13.56 -18.06
N MET A 193 7.50 13.39 -16.74
CA MET A 193 7.95 14.40 -15.76
C MET A 193 9.47 14.43 -15.55
N LYS A 194 10.25 13.64 -16.34
CA LYS A 194 11.73 13.61 -16.34
C LYS A 194 12.36 13.37 -14.96
N ARG A 195 11.66 12.69 -14.09
CA ARG A 195 12.13 12.29 -12.75
C ARG A 195 11.57 10.94 -12.33
N VAL A 196 12.21 10.31 -11.36
CA VAL A 196 11.68 9.19 -10.59
C VAL A 196 10.67 9.73 -9.58
N GLY A 197 9.63 8.97 -9.26
CA GLY A 197 8.65 9.32 -8.24
C GLY A 197 9.26 9.41 -6.82
N GLU A 198 8.61 10.16 -5.96
CA GLU A 198 8.89 10.21 -4.53
C GLU A 198 7.69 9.64 -3.75
N GLY A 199 7.92 9.16 -2.52
CA GLY A 199 6.84 8.60 -1.71
C GLY A 199 5.66 9.56 -1.54
N LYS A 200 5.94 10.86 -1.42
CA LYS A 200 4.93 11.92 -1.31
C LYS A 200 4.01 12.03 -2.54
N ASP A 201 4.49 11.69 -3.75
CA ASP A 201 3.66 11.78 -4.96
C ASP A 201 2.48 10.78 -4.88
N ALA A 202 2.77 9.55 -4.43
CA ALA A 202 1.73 8.53 -4.25
C ALA A 202 0.94 8.72 -2.95
N ALA A 203 1.57 9.24 -1.90
CA ALA A 203 0.91 9.56 -0.63
C ALA A 203 -0.17 10.65 -0.80
N ALA A 204 0.09 11.68 -1.59
CA ALA A 204 -0.89 12.75 -1.86
C ALA A 204 -2.16 12.19 -2.54
N MET A 205 -2.01 11.28 -3.51
CA MET A 205 -3.15 10.60 -4.13
C MET A 205 -3.88 9.70 -3.12
N ALA A 206 -3.14 8.99 -2.26
CA ALA A 206 -3.75 8.16 -1.22
C ALA A 206 -4.53 8.99 -0.20
N GLN A 207 -4.00 10.13 0.23
CA GLN A 207 -4.71 11.07 1.09
C GLN A 207 -6.03 11.53 0.46
N PHE A 208 -5.99 11.95 -0.81
CA PHE A 208 -7.19 12.33 -1.55
C PHE A 208 -8.21 11.19 -1.62
N LEU A 209 -7.78 9.97 -1.96
CA LEU A 209 -8.68 8.81 -2.06
C LEU A 209 -9.23 8.35 -0.70
N LEU A 210 -8.57 8.67 0.40
CA LEU A 210 -9.07 8.41 1.75
C LEU A 210 -10.05 9.49 2.23
N SER A 211 -10.01 10.70 1.65
CA SER A 211 -10.85 11.83 2.05
C SER A 211 -12.25 11.81 1.42
N GLU A 212 -13.13 12.65 1.94
CA GLU A 212 -14.48 12.90 1.39
C GLU A 212 -14.46 13.56 0.00
N ASP A 213 -13.37 14.24 -0.37
CA ASP A 213 -13.21 14.86 -1.69
C ASP A 213 -13.27 13.84 -2.84
N SER A 214 -13.04 12.55 -2.52
CA SER A 214 -13.14 11.43 -3.44
C SER A 214 -14.42 10.60 -3.26
N SER A 215 -15.49 11.17 -2.68
CA SER A 215 -16.73 10.45 -2.33
C SER A 215 -17.44 9.80 -3.53
N TRP A 216 -17.14 10.23 -4.75
CA TRP A 216 -17.67 9.64 -6.00
C TRP A 216 -16.68 8.73 -6.72
N ILE A 217 -15.56 8.37 -6.09
CA ILE A 217 -14.48 7.58 -6.71
C ILE A 217 -14.35 6.23 -5.99
N THR A 218 -14.63 5.14 -6.72
CA THR A 218 -14.41 3.77 -6.27
C THR A 218 -14.11 2.86 -7.45
N GLY A 219 -13.34 1.79 -7.23
CA GLY A 219 -12.96 0.82 -8.27
C GLY A 219 -11.91 1.31 -9.26
N GLN A 220 -11.17 2.39 -8.92
CA GLN A 220 -10.14 2.98 -9.78
C GLN A 220 -8.74 2.49 -9.40
#